data_fc09b6370759932ea4ea7d9d82b9ba2b
#
_entry.id   fc09b6370759932ea4ea7d9d82b9ba2b
#
_cell.length_a   1.000
_cell.length_b   1.000
_cell.length_c   1.000
_cell.angle_alpha   90.00
_cell.angle_beta   90.00
_cell.angle_gamma   90.00
#
_symmetry.space_group_name_H-M   'P 1'
#
loop_
_entity.id
_entity.type
_entity.pdbx_description
1 polymer ?
#
loop_
_entity_poly.entity_id
_entity_poly.type
_entity_poly.pdbx_seq_one_letter_code
_entity_poly.pdbx_strand_id
1 'polypeptide(L)'
;VIGVEADRCQSMTAALANGKPTLVTSGATLADGLAVPTVGPRSFETCKDLIDVMVTVSEKEIATALLRLVELEKLVQEGAGATGLAAVLANKIPQLKGKTVAVALCGGNIDTSTLGYCIERGLVADGRLIKFEVVVSDRPGGIAGLCTHIADEGASIKHINHDRARLGEESHSVLVTVEAECTGPDMAKKLIQKLDKNYKIISTSML
;
A
#
# COMPACT_ATOMS: atom_id res chain seq x y z
N VAL A 1 -9.97 -24.50 8.59
CA VAL A 1 -9.00 -23.44 8.92
C VAL A 1 -8.35 -22.94 7.64
N ILE A 2 -8.18 -21.61 7.50
CA ILE A 2 -7.50 -21.01 6.37
C ILE A 2 -6.20 -20.39 6.87
N GLY A 3 -5.09 -20.84 6.31
CA GLY A 3 -3.77 -20.27 6.57
C GLY A 3 -3.48 -19.10 5.62
N VAL A 4 -2.86 -18.04 6.13
CA VAL A 4 -2.47 -16.88 5.34
C VAL A 4 -0.99 -16.61 5.54
N GLU A 5 -0.25 -16.44 4.45
CA GLU A 5 1.18 -16.10 4.45
C GLU A 5 1.43 -14.85 3.60
N ALA A 6 2.52 -14.14 3.87
CA ALA A 6 3.03 -13.15 2.94
C ALA A 6 3.57 -13.84 1.69
N ASP A 7 3.33 -13.27 0.51
CA ASP A 7 3.83 -13.79 -0.77
C ASP A 7 5.37 -13.89 -0.82
N ARG A 8 6.04 -13.11 0.04
CA ARG A 8 7.50 -13.08 0.17
C ARG A 8 8.10 -14.16 1.08
N CYS A 9 7.27 -14.93 1.81
CA CYS A 9 7.71 -16.04 2.65
C CYS A 9 6.60 -17.08 2.78
N GLN A 10 6.61 -18.11 1.93
CA GLN A 10 5.57 -19.13 1.83
C GLN A 10 6.03 -20.47 2.41
N SER A 11 6.52 -20.46 3.64
CA SER A 11 7.15 -21.63 4.25
C SER A 11 6.17 -22.73 4.63
N MET A 12 4.96 -22.39 5.08
CA MET A 12 3.92 -23.40 5.39
C MET A 12 3.33 -23.99 4.10
N THR A 13 3.09 -23.17 3.08
CA THR A 13 2.65 -23.64 1.76
C THR A 13 3.64 -24.65 1.17
N ALA A 14 4.95 -24.33 1.23
CA ALA A 14 5.99 -25.25 0.76
C ALA A 14 6.08 -26.53 1.62
N ALA A 15 5.90 -26.39 2.94
CA ALA A 15 5.93 -27.54 3.85
C ALA A 15 4.76 -28.50 3.58
N LEU A 16 3.54 -27.97 3.37
CA LEU A 16 2.36 -28.77 3.04
C LEU A 16 2.53 -29.49 1.69
N ALA A 17 3.04 -28.78 0.68
CA ALA A 17 3.30 -29.38 -0.64
C ALA A 17 4.32 -30.51 -0.61
N ASN A 18 5.35 -30.41 0.27
CA ASN A 18 6.42 -31.40 0.37
C ASN A 18 6.20 -32.43 1.49
N GLY A 19 5.13 -32.32 2.27
CA GLY A 19 4.82 -33.21 3.40
C GLY A 19 5.81 -33.10 4.58
N LYS A 20 6.66 -32.07 4.61
CA LYS A 20 7.67 -31.82 5.65
C LYS A 20 8.12 -30.37 5.67
N PRO A 21 8.60 -29.86 6.81
CA PRO A 21 9.25 -28.55 6.87
C PRO A 21 10.30 -28.39 5.78
N THR A 22 10.16 -27.33 4.99
CA THR A 22 10.99 -27.06 3.80
C THR A 22 11.53 -25.66 3.87
N LEU A 23 12.83 -25.49 3.61
CA LEU A 23 13.46 -24.17 3.53
C LEU A 23 13.00 -23.44 2.28
N VAL A 24 12.54 -22.21 2.44
CA VAL A 24 12.18 -21.29 1.34
C VAL A 24 13.01 -20.01 1.41
N THR A 25 13.09 -19.30 0.30
CA THR A 25 13.65 -17.95 0.31
C THR A 25 12.65 -17.00 0.98
N SER A 26 13.12 -16.22 1.96
CA SER A 26 12.33 -15.16 2.62
C SER A 26 12.81 -13.80 2.14
N GLY A 27 11.88 -12.99 1.62
CA GLY A 27 12.12 -11.60 1.28
C GLY A 27 11.74 -10.66 2.41
N ALA A 28 12.15 -9.38 2.31
CA ALA A 28 11.69 -8.34 3.23
C ALA A 28 10.17 -8.13 3.07
N THR A 29 9.43 -8.13 4.17
CA THR A 29 7.98 -8.00 4.21
C THR A 29 7.53 -7.17 5.41
N LEU A 30 6.39 -6.48 5.28
CA LEU A 30 5.70 -5.82 6.40
C LEU A 30 5.25 -6.84 7.47
N ALA A 31 5.04 -8.09 7.06
CA ALA A 31 4.72 -9.21 7.96
C ALA A 31 6.00 -9.90 8.46
N ASP A 32 6.94 -9.15 9.03
CA ASP A 32 8.24 -9.64 9.49
C ASP A 32 8.12 -10.79 10.51
N GLY A 33 7.12 -10.75 11.39
CA GLY A 33 6.80 -11.83 12.32
C GLY A 33 6.44 -13.17 11.63
N LEU A 34 6.07 -13.15 10.33
CA LEU A 34 5.83 -14.34 9.51
C LEU A 34 7.00 -14.68 8.57
N ALA A 35 8.06 -13.89 8.54
CA ALA A 35 9.21 -14.09 7.67
C ALA A 35 10.15 -15.20 8.17
N VAL A 36 9.59 -16.35 8.50
CA VAL A 36 10.29 -17.54 9.00
C VAL A 36 10.49 -18.52 7.84
N PRO A 37 11.73 -18.68 7.34
CA PRO A 37 11.98 -19.42 6.10
C PRO A 37 11.77 -20.94 6.19
N THR A 38 11.63 -21.48 7.41
CA THR A 38 11.32 -22.90 7.63
C THR A 38 10.36 -23.05 8.79
N VAL A 39 9.23 -23.68 8.56
CA VAL A 39 8.24 -23.96 9.60
C VAL A 39 8.84 -24.91 10.64
N GLY A 40 8.59 -24.64 11.92
CA GLY A 40 9.01 -25.53 13.00
C GLY A 40 8.38 -26.92 12.87
N PRO A 41 9.15 -28.02 13.09
CA PRO A 41 8.61 -29.38 12.92
C PRO A 41 7.38 -29.67 13.76
N ARG A 42 7.35 -29.21 15.02
CA ARG A 42 6.20 -29.37 15.91
C ARG A 42 4.97 -28.60 15.40
N SER A 43 5.17 -27.35 14.95
CA SER A 43 4.09 -26.52 14.40
C SER A 43 3.52 -27.16 13.14
N PHE A 44 4.38 -27.66 12.26
CA PHE A 44 3.96 -28.38 11.06
C PHE A 44 3.09 -29.60 11.39
N GLU A 45 3.57 -30.49 12.26
CA GLU A 45 2.82 -31.69 12.67
C GLU A 45 1.47 -31.37 13.32
N THR A 46 1.39 -30.25 14.05
CA THR A 46 0.13 -29.83 14.68
C THR A 46 -0.86 -29.27 13.68
N CYS A 47 -0.39 -28.53 12.66
CA CYS A 47 -1.25 -27.74 11.78
C CYS A 47 -1.58 -28.41 10.45
N LYS A 48 -0.74 -29.34 9.96
CA LYS A 48 -0.83 -29.88 8.59
C LYS A 48 -2.19 -30.47 8.23
N ASP A 49 -2.85 -31.15 9.17
CA ASP A 49 -4.14 -31.81 8.97
C ASP A 49 -5.34 -30.91 9.31
N LEU A 50 -5.09 -29.70 9.83
CA LEU A 50 -6.12 -28.73 10.22
C LEU A 50 -6.32 -27.62 9.17
N ILE A 51 -5.37 -27.46 8.27
CA ILE A 51 -5.41 -26.38 7.26
C ILE A 51 -6.14 -26.88 6.02
N ASP A 52 -7.31 -26.29 5.75
CA ASP A 52 -8.10 -26.61 4.56
C ASP A 52 -7.56 -25.92 3.30
N VAL A 53 -7.09 -24.66 3.45
CA VAL A 53 -6.61 -23.83 2.34
C VAL A 53 -5.47 -22.92 2.82
N MET A 54 -4.43 -22.77 2.01
CA MET A 54 -3.42 -21.72 2.15
C MET A 54 -3.64 -20.65 1.10
N VAL A 55 -3.55 -19.38 1.51
CA VAL A 55 -3.57 -18.22 0.61
C VAL A 55 -2.40 -17.29 0.92
N THR A 56 -2.01 -16.51 -0.07
CA THR A 56 -0.94 -15.52 0.09
C THR A 56 -1.44 -14.10 -0.14
N VAL A 57 -0.86 -13.16 0.59
CA VAL A 57 -1.13 -11.73 0.48
C VAL A 57 0.14 -10.98 0.14
N SER A 58 -0.01 -9.95 -0.68
CA SER A 58 1.06 -9.05 -1.08
C SER A 58 1.30 -7.95 -0.05
N GLU A 59 2.45 -7.28 -0.14
CA GLU A 59 2.78 -6.11 0.68
C GLU A 59 1.72 -5.00 0.57
N LYS A 60 1.18 -4.80 -0.64
CA LYS A 60 0.11 -3.84 -0.89
C LYS A 60 -1.16 -4.19 -0.13
N GLU A 61 -1.55 -5.46 -0.13
CA GLU A 61 -2.74 -5.94 0.56
C GLU A 61 -2.59 -5.86 2.08
N ILE A 62 -1.38 -6.17 2.61
CA ILE A 62 -1.06 -6.01 4.04
C ILE A 62 -1.13 -4.54 4.45
N ALA A 63 -0.50 -3.64 3.68
CA ALA A 63 -0.53 -2.20 3.96
C ALA A 63 -1.95 -1.63 3.94
N THR A 64 -2.78 -2.08 3.01
CA THR A 64 -4.20 -1.70 2.95
C THR A 64 -4.96 -2.17 4.19
N ALA A 65 -4.72 -3.40 4.65
CA ALA A 65 -5.36 -3.93 5.85
C ALA A 65 -4.96 -3.15 7.11
N LEU A 66 -3.67 -2.82 7.26
CA LEU A 66 -3.16 -1.98 8.34
C LEU A 66 -3.84 -0.59 8.34
N LEU A 67 -3.93 0.04 7.18
CA LEU A 67 -4.61 1.33 7.03
C LEU A 67 -6.08 1.23 7.48
N ARG A 68 -6.81 0.20 7.04
CA ARG A 68 -8.22 0.01 7.43
C ARG A 68 -8.39 -0.25 8.92
N LEU A 69 -7.49 -1.01 9.56
CA LEU A 69 -7.53 -1.21 11.02
C LEU A 69 -7.38 0.10 11.77
N VAL A 70 -6.43 0.95 11.37
CA VAL A 70 -6.24 2.26 12.00
C VAL A 70 -7.41 3.19 11.71
N GLU A 71 -7.87 3.28 10.47
CA GLU A 71 -8.91 4.24 10.07
C GLU A 71 -10.30 3.88 10.59
N LEU A 72 -10.69 2.62 10.54
CA LEU A 72 -12.06 2.20 10.83
C LEU A 72 -12.21 1.66 12.25
N GLU A 73 -11.27 0.81 12.67
CA GLU A 73 -11.36 0.10 13.95
C GLU A 73 -10.59 0.78 15.08
N LYS A 74 -9.72 1.76 14.75
CA LYS A 74 -8.80 2.41 15.70
C LYS A 74 -7.84 1.44 16.38
N LEU A 75 -7.50 0.37 15.67
CA LEU A 75 -6.60 -0.68 16.13
C LEU A 75 -5.23 -0.52 15.49
N VAL A 76 -4.21 -0.60 16.31
CA VAL A 76 -2.80 -0.67 15.87
C VAL A 76 -2.37 -2.13 15.86
N GLN A 77 -1.97 -2.61 14.70
CA GLN A 77 -1.48 -3.97 14.48
C GLN A 77 -0.11 -3.94 13.82
N GLU A 78 0.68 -4.98 14.01
CA GLU A 78 1.85 -5.26 13.17
C GLU A 78 1.45 -5.94 11.86
N GLY A 79 2.33 -5.92 10.87
CA GLY A 79 2.04 -6.49 9.55
C GLY A 79 1.63 -7.96 9.60
N ALA A 80 2.29 -8.76 10.43
CA ALA A 80 1.96 -10.17 10.63
C ALA A 80 0.51 -10.36 11.15
N GLY A 81 0.09 -9.55 12.13
CA GLY A 81 -1.27 -9.58 12.68
C GLY A 81 -2.36 -9.15 11.69
N ALA A 82 -2.01 -8.37 10.67
CA ALA A 82 -2.96 -7.87 9.68
C ALA A 82 -3.16 -8.81 8.48
N THR A 83 -2.33 -9.84 8.29
CA THR A 83 -2.36 -10.71 7.09
C THR A 83 -3.70 -11.42 6.90
N GLY A 84 -4.31 -11.91 7.96
CA GLY A 84 -5.62 -12.56 7.90
C GLY A 84 -6.71 -11.62 7.37
N LEU A 85 -6.76 -10.39 7.86
CA LEU A 85 -7.66 -9.36 7.36
C LEU A 85 -7.34 -8.98 5.92
N ALA A 86 -6.05 -8.88 5.56
CA ALA A 86 -5.62 -8.59 4.19
C ALA A 86 -6.20 -9.61 3.18
N ALA A 87 -6.18 -10.90 3.51
CA ALA A 87 -6.75 -11.94 2.67
C ALA A 87 -8.27 -11.79 2.47
N VAL A 88 -8.99 -11.37 3.52
CA VAL A 88 -10.43 -11.12 3.45
C VAL A 88 -10.72 -9.89 2.59
N LEU A 89 -10.07 -8.76 2.83
CA LEU A 89 -10.26 -7.50 2.10
C LEU A 89 -9.90 -7.65 0.62
N ALA A 90 -8.84 -8.40 0.31
CA ALA A 90 -8.40 -8.67 -1.05
C ALA A 90 -9.23 -9.76 -1.77
N ASN A 91 -10.29 -10.27 -1.12
CA ASN A 91 -11.15 -11.32 -1.66
C ASN A 91 -10.38 -12.57 -2.15
N LYS A 92 -9.29 -12.93 -1.42
CA LYS A 92 -8.49 -14.14 -1.74
C LYS A 92 -9.24 -15.45 -1.49
N ILE A 93 -10.37 -15.37 -0.77
CA ILE A 93 -11.13 -16.51 -0.29
C ILE A 93 -12.62 -16.29 -0.64
N PRO A 94 -12.99 -16.35 -1.93
CA PRO A 94 -14.35 -16.04 -2.39
C PRO A 94 -15.42 -16.97 -1.81
N GLN A 95 -15.06 -18.19 -1.39
CA GLN A 95 -15.95 -19.14 -0.71
C GLN A 95 -16.43 -18.68 0.68
N LEU A 96 -15.82 -17.64 1.24
CA LEU A 96 -16.24 -17.05 2.51
C LEU A 96 -17.37 -16.02 2.35
N LYS A 97 -17.73 -15.65 1.13
CA LYS A 97 -18.80 -14.69 0.89
C LYS A 97 -20.11 -15.13 1.54
N GLY A 98 -20.68 -14.27 2.40
CA GLY A 98 -21.89 -14.56 3.15
C GLY A 98 -21.70 -15.49 4.36
N LYS A 99 -20.46 -15.79 4.74
CA LYS A 99 -20.14 -16.60 5.94
C LYS A 99 -19.73 -15.72 7.10
N THR A 100 -19.89 -16.23 8.31
CA THR A 100 -19.28 -15.64 9.52
C THR A 100 -17.84 -16.13 9.60
N VAL A 101 -16.91 -15.18 9.67
CA VAL A 101 -15.47 -15.43 9.67
C VAL A 101 -14.86 -14.86 10.94
N ALA A 102 -14.07 -15.65 11.65
CA ALA A 102 -13.22 -15.16 12.73
C ALA A 102 -11.79 -14.98 12.23
N VAL A 103 -11.24 -13.80 12.43
CA VAL A 103 -9.85 -13.47 12.12
C VAL A 103 -9.15 -13.09 13.41
N ALA A 104 -8.05 -13.78 13.73
CA ALA A 104 -7.23 -13.42 14.88
C ALA A 104 -6.32 -12.24 14.51
N LEU A 105 -6.54 -11.09 15.13
CA LEU A 105 -5.66 -9.94 15.04
C LEU A 105 -4.60 -10.05 16.17
N CYS A 106 -3.49 -10.69 15.86
CA CYS A 106 -2.45 -11.01 16.84
C CYS A 106 -1.26 -10.07 16.67
N GLY A 107 -0.89 -9.40 17.76
CA GLY A 107 0.32 -8.59 17.82
C GLY A 107 0.12 -7.12 17.39
N GLY A 108 0.50 -6.23 18.29
CA GLY A 108 0.58 -4.79 18.07
C GLY A 108 2.01 -4.27 18.32
N ASN A 109 3.02 -5.16 18.25
CA ASN A 109 4.41 -4.80 18.50
C ASN A 109 5.03 -4.17 17.25
N ILE A 110 4.56 -2.98 16.92
CA ILE A 110 5.07 -2.17 15.81
C ILE A 110 5.62 -0.86 16.36
N ASP A 111 6.80 -0.47 15.91
CA ASP A 111 7.33 0.86 16.24
C ASP A 111 6.60 1.95 15.45
N THR A 112 6.60 3.17 16.00
CA THR A 112 5.86 4.30 15.43
C THR A 112 6.35 4.72 14.04
N SER A 113 7.63 4.57 13.75
CA SER A 113 8.21 4.88 12.44
C SER A 113 7.74 3.89 11.39
N THR A 114 7.77 2.60 11.72
CA THR A 114 7.25 1.52 10.85
C THR A 114 5.74 1.67 10.64
N LEU A 115 4.98 2.01 11.70
CA LEU A 115 3.54 2.29 11.56
C LEU A 115 3.29 3.47 10.60
N GLY A 116 4.03 4.56 10.73
CA GLY A 116 3.94 5.70 9.81
C GLY A 116 4.19 5.29 8.36
N TYR A 117 5.22 4.48 8.13
CA TYR A 117 5.55 3.93 6.81
C TYR A 117 4.45 3.00 6.26
N CYS A 118 3.87 2.15 7.11
CA CYS A 118 2.74 1.29 6.72
C CYS A 118 1.51 2.10 6.33
N ILE A 119 1.19 3.16 7.07
CA ILE A 119 0.09 4.07 6.76
C ILE A 119 0.32 4.73 5.39
N GLU A 120 1.50 5.26 5.15
CA GLU A 120 1.85 5.88 3.87
C GLU A 120 1.74 4.90 2.70
N ARG A 121 2.26 3.70 2.84
CA ARG A 121 2.10 2.62 1.86
C ARG A 121 0.63 2.22 1.66
N GLY A 122 -0.15 2.23 2.73
CA GLY A 122 -1.59 1.99 2.66
C GLY A 122 -2.30 3.06 1.84
N LEU A 123 -1.98 4.34 2.03
CA LEU A 123 -2.52 5.46 1.25
C LEU A 123 -2.16 5.35 -0.23
N VAL A 124 -0.91 4.96 -0.53
CA VAL A 124 -0.47 4.67 -1.91
C VAL A 124 -1.28 3.52 -2.50
N ALA A 125 -1.39 2.42 -1.77
CA ALA A 125 -2.11 1.21 -2.20
C ALA A 125 -3.60 1.48 -2.46
N ASP A 126 -4.17 2.42 -1.70
CA ASP A 126 -5.57 2.85 -1.79
C ASP A 126 -5.79 3.91 -2.90
N GLY A 127 -4.74 4.32 -3.60
CA GLY A 127 -4.81 5.35 -4.64
C GLY A 127 -5.13 6.74 -4.11
N ARG A 128 -4.78 7.01 -2.86
CA ARG A 128 -5.00 8.31 -2.19
C ARG A 128 -3.78 9.21 -2.23
N LEU A 129 -2.62 8.67 -2.55
CA LEU A 129 -1.40 9.44 -2.70
C LEU A 129 -0.93 9.36 -4.16
N ILE A 130 -0.84 10.52 -4.81
CA ILE A 130 -0.43 10.64 -6.21
C ILE A 130 0.79 11.54 -6.33
N LYS A 131 1.61 11.23 -7.33
CA LYS A 131 2.73 12.07 -7.74
C LYS A 131 2.55 12.44 -9.20
N PHE A 132 2.79 13.69 -9.53
CA PHE A 132 2.77 14.15 -10.91
C PHE A 132 3.80 15.25 -11.16
N GLU A 133 4.23 15.34 -12.41
CA GLU A 133 5.14 16.37 -12.88
C GLU A 133 4.42 17.22 -13.91
N VAL A 134 4.49 18.52 -13.73
CA VAL A 134 3.74 19.49 -14.53
C VAL A 134 4.61 20.69 -14.90
N VAL A 135 4.46 21.17 -16.14
CA VAL A 135 5.13 22.37 -16.61
C VAL A 135 4.29 23.58 -16.24
N VAL A 136 4.90 24.50 -15.52
CA VAL A 136 4.25 25.72 -15.03
C VAL A 136 5.06 26.96 -15.50
N SER A 137 4.39 28.08 -15.69
CA SER A 137 5.07 29.35 -15.96
C SER A 137 5.96 29.76 -14.78
N ASP A 138 7.23 30.09 -15.04
CA ASP A 138 8.18 30.59 -14.04
C ASP A 138 7.97 32.09 -13.69
N ARG A 139 6.86 32.68 -14.12
CA ARG A 139 6.47 34.03 -13.76
C ARG A 139 5.76 34.08 -12.41
N PRO A 140 5.76 35.24 -11.73
CA PRO A 140 4.95 35.40 -10.51
C PRO A 140 3.50 34.99 -10.72
N GLY A 141 2.99 34.16 -9.83
CA GLY A 141 1.63 33.60 -9.91
C GLY A 141 1.52 32.20 -10.53
N GLY A 142 2.53 31.71 -11.25
CA GLY A 142 2.48 30.38 -11.90
C GLY A 142 2.25 29.25 -10.92
N ILE A 143 3.08 29.13 -9.89
CA ILE A 143 2.91 28.12 -8.84
C ILE A 143 1.62 28.36 -8.02
N ALA A 144 1.29 29.61 -7.73
CA ALA A 144 0.06 29.94 -7.02
C ALA A 144 -1.19 29.43 -7.75
N GLY A 145 -1.23 29.60 -9.09
CA GLY A 145 -2.31 29.06 -9.91
C GLY A 145 -2.40 27.53 -9.84
N LEU A 146 -1.26 26.83 -9.91
CA LEU A 146 -1.23 25.36 -9.74
C LEU A 146 -1.77 24.95 -8.38
N CYS A 147 -1.29 25.57 -7.29
CA CYS A 147 -1.75 25.27 -5.93
C CYS A 147 -3.26 25.54 -5.77
N THR A 148 -3.78 26.59 -6.36
CA THR A 148 -5.21 26.91 -6.36
C THR A 148 -6.01 25.80 -7.05
N HIS A 149 -5.61 25.35 -8.24
CA HIS A 149 -6.29 24.27 -8.92
C HIS A 149 -6.30 22.94 -8.14
N ILE A 150 -5.20 22.65 -7.42
CA ILE A 150 -5.11 21.46 -6.55
C ILE A 150 -6.06 21.61 -5.35
N ALA A 151 -6.06 22.75 -4.71
CA ALA A 151 -6.90 23.04 -3.55
C ALA A 151 -8.39 23.04 -3.90
N ASP A 152 -8.78 23.60 -5.06
CA ASP A 152 -10.17 23.62 -5.54
C ASP A 152 -10.75 22.21 -5.73
N GLU A 153 -9.91 21.23 -6.07
CA GLU A 153 -10.34 19.82 -6.13
C GLU A 153 -10.32 19.14 -4.74
N GLY A 154 -9.92 19.86 -3.69
CA GLY A 154 -9.89 19.34 -2.32
C GLY A 154 -8.69 18.44 -2.01
N ALA A 155 -7.65 18.45 -2.87
CA ALA A 155 -6.43 17.71 -2.61
C ALA A 155 -5.48 18.50 -1.72
N SER A 156 -4.73 17.80 -0.86
CA SER A 156 -3.71 18.36 0.02
C SER A 156 -2.32 18.12 -0.55
N ILE A 157 -1.54 19.19 -0.70
CA ILE A 157 -0.13 19.07 -1.16
C ILE A 157 0.71 18.57 0.00
N LYS A 158 1.35 17.40 -0.17
CA LYS A 158 2.30 16.83 0.76
C LYS A 158 3.71 17.31 0.49
N HIS A 159 4.11 17.27 -0.79
CA HIS A 159 5.40 17.77 -1.25
C HIS A 159 5.23 18.53 -2.56
N ILE A 160 5.96 19.62 -2.71
CA ILE A 160 6.09 20.37 -3.96
C ILE A 160 7.56 20.71 -4.17
N ASN A 161 8.08 20.35 -5.32
CA ASN A 161 9.45 20.66 -5.73
C ASN A 161 9.44 21.44 -7.03
N HIS A 162 10.18 22.52 -7.08
CA HIS A 162 10.28 23.46 -8.19
C HIS A 162 11.68 23.38 -8.80
N ASP A 163 11.79 22.83 -10.00
CA ASP A 163 13.07 22.56 -10.66
C ASP A 163 13.20 23.36 -11.97
N ARG A 164 14.07 24.38 -11.97
CA ARG A 164 14.39 25.20 -13.13
C ARG A 164 15.39 24.57 -14.10
N ALA A 165 16.13 23.56 -13.64
CA ALA A 165 17.26 23.03 -14.40
C ALA A 165 16.85 21.99 -15.46
N ARG A 166 15.65 21.44 -15.39
CA ARG A 166 15.24 20.30 -16.21
C ARG A 166 14.55 20.63 -17.55
N LEU A 167 14.11 21.87 -17.75
CA LEU A 167 13.48 22.30 -19.00
C LEU A 167 14.49 23.03 -19.87
N GLY A 168 15.08 22.33 -20.86
CA GLY A 168 16.23 22.80 -21.62
C GLY A 168 15.95 23.85 -22.69
N GLU A 169 14.72 24.12 -23.13
CA GLU A 169 14.46 25.00 -24.30
C GLU A 169 13.35 26.03 -24.08
N GLU A 170 12.53 25.95 -23.05
CA GLU A 170 11.47 26.93 -22.79
C GLU A 170 11.92 27.94 -21.73
N SER A 171 12.31 29.17 -22.17
CA SER A 171 12.96 30.18 -21.33
C SER A 171 12.10 30.78 -20.20
N HIS A 172 10.85 30.41 -20.03
CA HIS A 172 9.96 30.93 -18.98
C HIS A 172 9.03 29.84 -18.38
N SER A 173 9.46 28.62 -18.46
CA SER A 173 8.72 27.48 -17.91
C SER A 173 9.60 26.71 -16.92
N VAL A 174 8.96 26.05 -15.96
CA VAL A 174 9.62 25.30 -14.90
C VAL A 174 8.88 23.99 -14.68
N LEU A 175 9.63 22.95 -14.37
CA LEU A 175 9.08 21.66 -13.95
C LEU A 175 8.74 21.70 -12.46
N VAL A 176 7.50 21.41 -12.14
CA VAL A 176 7.02 21.27 -10.77
C VAL A 176 6.60 19.82 -10.53
N THR A 177 7.26 19.20 -9.56
CA THR A 177 6.87 17.87 -9.08
C THR A 177 6.00 18.06 -7.84
N VAL A 178 4.82 17.45 -7.84
CA VAL A 178 3.87 17.51 -6.73
C VAL A 178 3.54 16.11 -6.25
N GLU A 179 3.55 15.92 -4.93
CA GLU A 179 2.94 14.79 -4.25
C GLU A 179 1.71 15.31 -3.51
N ALA A 180 0.54 14.76 -3.85
CA ALA A 180 -0.73 15.21 -3.29
C ALA A 180 -1.54 14.06 -2.72
N GLU A 181 -2.16 14.32 -1.58
CA GLU A 181 -3.12 13.42 -0.94
C GLU A 181 -4.53 13.76 -1.39
N CYS A 182 -5.24 12.73 -1.84
CA CYS A 182 -6.62 12.75 -2.29
C CYS A 182 -7.49 11.92 -1.35
N THR A 183 -8.81 12.10 -1.40
CA THR A 183 -9.74 11.27 -0.62
C THR A 183 -9.93 9.87 -1.21
N GLY A 184 -9.51 9.65 -2.45
CA GLY A 184 -9.60 8.37 -3.14
C GLY A 184 -9.22 8.47 -4.61
N PRO A 185 -9.18 7.33 -5.32
CA PRO A 185 -8.73 7.26 -6.71
C PRO A 185 -9.58 8.06 -7.70
N ASP A 186 -10.87 8.23 -7.43
CA ASP A 186 -11.74 9.01 -8.32
C ASP A 186 -11.43 10.51 -8.25
N MET A 187 -11.15 11.01 -7.05
CA MET A 187 -10.69 12.39 -6.88
C MET A 187 -9.33 12.60 -7.52
N ALA A 188 -8.40 11.67 -7.35
CA ALA A 188 -7.10 11.71 -7.99
C ALA A 188 -7.20 11.82 -9.52
N LYS A 189 -8.08 11.02 -10.13
CA LYS A 189 -8.36 11.08 -11.57
C LYS A 189 -8.93 12.43 -11.99
N LYS A 190 -9.91 12.97 -11.24
CA LYS A 190 -10.51 14.29 -11.52
C LYS A 190 -9.47 15.40 -11.45
N LEU A 191 -8.62 15.38 -10.43
CA LEU A 191 -7.52 16.34 -10.29
C LEU A 191 -6.61 16.32 -11.52
N ILE A 192 -6.12 15.15 -11.92
CA ILE A 192 -5.24 15.02 -13.10
C ILE A 192 -5.95 15.51 -14.36
N GLN A 193 -7.21 15.16 -14.58
CA GLN A 193 -8.00 15.63 -15.74
C GLN A 193 -8.18 17.15 -15.75
N LYS A 194 -8.34 17.78 -14.59
CA LYS A 194 -8.43 19.25 -14.49
C LYS A 194 -7.08 19.91 -14.78
N LEU A 195 -6.02 19.35 -14.24
CA LEU A 195 -4.67 19.87 -14.46
C LEU A 195 -4.25 19.74 -15.92
N ASP A 196 -4.56 18.66 -16.60
CA ASP A 196 -4.25 18.40 -18.00
C ASP A 196 -4.91 19.41 -18.98
N LYS A 197 -6.03 20.02 -18.57
CA LYS A 197 -6.68 21.09 -19.34
C LYS A 197 -5.95 22.43 -19.26
N ASN A 198 -5.18 22.67 -18.21
CA ASN A 198 -4.56 23.97 -17.91
C ASN A 198 -3.04 23.94 -18.00
N TYR A 199 -2.42 22.76 -17.91
CA TYR A 199 -0.97 22.57 -17.82
C TYR A 199 -0.54 21.39 -18.68
N LYS A 200 0.71 21.40 -19.11
CA LYS A 200 1.35 20.25 -19.74
C LYS A 200 1.81 19.28 -18.64
N ILE A 201 1.14 18.16 -18.50
CA ILE A 201 1.56 17.10 -17.60
C ILE A 201 2.64 16.26 -18.28
N ILE A 202 3.76 16.04 -17.61
CA ILE A 202 4.90 15.25 -18.09
C ILE A 202 4.78 13.80 -17.64
N SER A 203 4.43 13.60 -16.37
CA SER A 203 4.28 12.26 -15.79
C SER A 203 3.22 12.25 -14.71
N THR A 204 2.57 11.12 -14.54
CA THR A 204 1.69 10.84 -13.40
C THR A 204 1.95 9.43 -12.90
N SER A 205 2.06 9.25 -11.61
CA SER A 205 2.11 7.95 -10.96
C SER A 205 1.22 7.96 -9.72
N MET A 206 0.48 6.88 -9.51
CA MET A 206 0.11 6.51 -8.14
C MET A 206 1.41 6.04 -7.49
N LEU A 207 1.76 6.62 -6.38
CA LEU A 207 3.00 6.32 -5.66
C LEU A 207 3.01 4.87 -5.15
#